data_bb77aed3431d8a95275d24be61cd03b8
#
_entry.id   bb77aed3431d8a95275d24be61cd03b8
#
_cell.length_a   1.000
_cell.length_b   1.000
_cell.length_c   1.000
_cell.angle_alpha   90.00
_cell.angle_beta   90.00
_cell.angle_gamma   90.00
#
_symmetry.space_group_name_H-M   'P 1'
#
loop_
_entity.id
_entity.type
_entity.pdbx_description
1 polymer ?
#
loop_
_entity_poly.entity_id
_entity_poly.type
_entity_poly.pdbx_seq_one_letter_code
_entity_poly.pdbx_strand_id
1 'polypeptide(L)'
;RPAENGRYKVVSGHRRRAALQSLAAEDPDKWRQVACIVERGDESPAMSELRLILANSDTRQLTSAEISQQAERVEMLLYQLKEEGVEFPGRMRDQVAAACNVSSTKLGVLKVIREKLIPAYLDLFNADKLPEASAYALAKMPETLQKDIFSACKGKVNGYALEQYRKQAKEGIPK
;
A
#
# COMPACT_ATOMS: atom_id res chain seq x y z
N ARG A 1 21.47 -7.30 -9.53
CA ARG A 1 21.48 -8.69 -10.03
C ARG A 1 22.36 -8.83 -11.24
N PRO A 2 23.01 -9.98 -11.46
CA PRO A 2 23.69 -10.25 -12.71
C PRO A 2 22.73 -10.10 -13.91
N ALA A 3 23.23 -9.53 -14.98
CA ALA A 3 22.53 -9.43 -16.25
C ALA A 3 23.46 -9.96 -17.34
N GLU A 4 22.93 -10.10 -18.55
CA GLU A 4 23.75 -10.54 -19.69
C GLU A 4 24.94 -9.60 -19.94
N ASN A 5 26.01 -10.12 -20.49
CA ASN A 5 27.24 -9.37 -20.85
C ASN A 5 28.04 -8.80 -19.66
N GLY A 6 28.05 -9.46 -18.50
CA GLY A 6 28.83 -9.01 -17.33
C GLY A 6 28.36 -7.71 -16.69
N ARG A 7 27.18 -7.25 -17.04
CA ARG A 7 26.53 -6.08 -16.43
C ARG A 7 25.64 -6.49 -15.26
N TYR A 8 25.18 -5.50 -14.50
CA TYR A 8 24.25 -5.71 -13.39
C TYR A 8 22.98 -4.86 -13.56
N LYS A 9 21.83 -5.49 -13.36
CA LYS A 9 20.56 -4.79 -13.29
C LYS A 9 20.38 -4.18 -11.89
N VAL A 10 20.15 -2.87 -11.81
CA VAL A 10 19.82 -2.21 -10.54
C VAL A 10 18.41 -2.61 -10.10
N VAL A 11 18.28 -3.20 -8.92
CA VAL A 11 17.02 -3.61 -8.31
C VAL A 11 16.49 -2.50 -7.41
N SER A 12 17.37 -1.87 -6.61
CA SER A 12 17.05 -0.79 -5.69
C SER A 12 18.11 0.30 -5.73
N GLY A 13 17.77 1.52 -5.32
CA GLY A 13 18.71 2.64 -5.25
C GLY A 13 18.82 3.47 -6.53
N HIS A 14 17.81 3.50 -7.41
CA HIS A 14 17.83 4.25 -8.67
C HIS A 14 18.14 5.74 -8.47
N ARG A 15 17.55 6.39 -7.45
CA ARG A 15 17.83 7.79 -7.11
C ARG A 15 19.27 8.01 -6.65
N ARG A 16 19.80 7.10 -5.83
CA ARG A 16 21.18 7.12 -5.36
C ARG A 16 22.16 6.93 -6.52
N ARG A 17 21.85 5.99 -7.44
CA ARG A 17 22.64 5.82 -8.66
C ARG A 17 22.65 7.08 -9.52
N ALA A 18 21.50 7.74 -9.74
CA ALA A 18 21.43 8.98 -10.51
C ALA A 18 22.28 10.09 -9.89
N ALA A 19 22.19 10.28 -8.56
CA ALA A 19 23.02 11.25 -7.85
C ALA A 19 24.51 10.94 -7.96
N LEU A 20 24.89 9.69 -7.82
CA LEU A 20 26.29 9.26 -7.96
C LEU A 20 26.81 9.44 -9.40
N GLN A 21 25.97 9.26 -10.42
CA GLN A 21 26.35 9.54 -11.81
C GLN A 21 26.61 11.05 -12.04
N SER A 22 25.82 11.93 -11.42
CA SER A 22 26.07 13.37 -11.47
C SER A 22 27.39 13.73 -10.78
N LEU A 23 27.62 13.21 -9.58
CA LEU A 23 28.86 13.43 -8.84
C LEU A 23 30.10 12.86 -9.55
N ALA A 24 29.98 11.71 -10.22
CA ALA A 24 31.06 11.12 -11.00
C ALA A 24 31.39 11.90 -12.28
N ALA A 25 30.46 12.74 -12.77
CA ALA A 25 30.74 13.67 -13.86
C ALA A 25 31.59 14.88 -13.39
N GLU A 26 31.47 15.25 -12.10
CA GLU A 26 32.22 16.35 -11.48
C GLU A 26 33.59 15.88 -10.98
N ASP A 27 33.63 14.72 -10.29
CA ASP A 27 34.85 14.12 -9.73
C ASP A 27 34.87 12.59 -9.97
N PRO A 28 35.37 12.14 -11.14
CA PRO A 28 35.40 10.73 -11.51
C PRO A 28 36.27 9.88 -10.58
N ASP A 29 37.34 10.43 -10.05
CA ASP A 29 38.28 9.66 -9.21
C ASP A 29 37.66 9.24 -7.90
N LYS A 30 36.81 10.08 -7.36
CA LYS A 30 36.12 9.84 -6.09
C LYS A 30 34.84 8.99 -6.23
N TRP A 31 34.07 9.16 -7.31
CA TRP A 31 32.71 8.63 -7.41
C TRP A 31 32.54 7.53 -8.47
N ARG A 32 33.62 7.15 -9.18
CA ARG A 32 33.56 6.11 -10.22
C ARG A 32 33.27 4.71 -9.69
N GLN A 33 33.65 4.45 -8.45
CA GLN A 33 33.43 3.16 -7.81
C GLN A 33 32.48 3.29 -6.63
N VAL A 34 31.47 2.43 -6.59
CA VAL A 34 30.43 2.43 -5.56
C VAL A 34 30.27 1.02 -5.01
N ALA A 35 30.27 0.88 -3.70
CA ALA A 35 29.98 -0.39 -3.05
C ALA A 35 28.54 -0.80 -3.31
N CYS A 36 28.35 -2.02 -3.83
CA CYS A 36 27.05 -2.57 -4.15
C CYS A 36 26.91 -3.98 -3.56
N ILE A 37 25.70 -4.32 -3.12
CA ILE A 37 25.34 -5.69 -2.77
C ILE A 37 24.81 -6.36 -4.04
N VAL A 38 25.46 -7.44 -4.45
CA VAL A 38 25.02 -8.24 -5.60
C VAL A 38 24.10 -9.35 -5.10
N GLU A 39 22.83 -9.28 -5.47
CA GLU A 39 21.86 -10.35 -5.21
C GLU A 39 22.01 -11.46 -6.27
N ARG A 40 21.81 -12.71 -5.83
CA ARG A 40 21.75 -13.85 -6.76
C ARG A 40 20.53 -13.74 -7.65
N GLY A 41 20.65 -14.12 -8.93
CA GLY A 41 19.60 -13.98 -9.92
C GLY A 41 18.59 -15.12 -9.99
N ASP A 42 18.65 -16.08 -9.09
CA ASP A 42 17.90 -17.33 -9.07
C ASP A 42 16.54 -17.25 -8.33
N GLU A 43 16.19 -16.08 -7.83
CA GLU A 43 14.90 -15.88 -7.15
C GLU A 43 13.75 -15.65 -8.14
N SER A 44 12.56 -16.13 -7.76
CA SER A 44 11.36 -15.86 -8.55
C SER A 44 11.04 -14.35 -8.63
N PRO A 45 10.39 -13.89 -9.70
CA PRO A 45 9.95 -12.51 -9.83
C PRO A 45 9.13 -12.02 -8.62
N ALA A 46 8.26 -12.89 -8.09
CA ALA A 46 7.42 -12.60 -6.92
C ALA A 46 8.26 -12.35 -5.65
N MET A 47 9.27 -13.19 -5.40
CA MET A 47 10.18 -13.00 -4.26
C MET A 47 10.97 -11.70 -4.39
N SER A 48 11.40 -11.40 -5.60
CA SER A 48 12.14 -10.19 -5.91
C SER A 48 11.34 -8.93 -5.64
N GLU A 49 10.08 -8.93 -6.05
CA GLU A 49 9.17 -7.81 -5.84
C GLU A 49 8.84 -7.66 -4.35
N LEU A 50 8.55 -8.76 -3.65
CA LEU A 50 8.30 -8.74 -2.21
C LEU A 50 9.48 -8.14 -1.45
N ARG A 51 10.71 -8.53 -1.75
CA ARG A 51 11.91 -7.95 -1.14
C ARG A 51 12.06 -6.46 -1.42
N LEU A 52 11.72 -6.02 -2.62
CA LEU A 52 11.74 -4.60 -2.97
C LEU A 52 10.73 -3.80 -2.15
N ILE A 53 9.52 -4.34 -1.96
CA ILE A 53 8.50 -3.73 -1.10
C ILE A 53 9.01 -3.64 0.34
N LEU A 54 9.53 -4.74 0.90
CA LEU A 54 10.09 -4.78 2.25
C LEU A 54 11.23 -3.78 2.45
N ALA A 55 12.16 -3.69 1.49
CA ALA A 55 13.28 -2.75 1.55
C ALA A 55 12.85 -1.27 1.48
N ASN A 56 11.66 -0.98 0.96
CA ASN A 56 11.14 0.36 0.83
C ASN A 56 10.09 0.72 1.91
N SER A 57 9.58 -0.25 2.68
CA SER A 57 8.53 -0.02 3.68
C SER A 57 8.95 0.94 4.80
N ASP A 58 10.23 1.01 5.12
CA ASP A 58 10.78 1.89 6.17
C ASP A 58 11.32 3.23 5.66
N THR A 59 11.33 3.45 4.33
CA THR A 59 12.00 4.63 3.75
C THR A 59 11.17 5.90 3.79
N ARG A 60 9.85 5.80 3.88
CA ARG A 60 8.91 6.91 4.00
C ARG A 60 7.61 6.47 4.69
N GLN A 61 6.93 7.43 5.31
CA GLN A 61 5.57 7.19 5.77
C GLN A 61 4.62 7.12 4.56
N LEU A 62 3.89 6.01 4.46
CA LEU A 62 2.85 5.80 3.45
C LEU A 62 1.52 6.34 3.96
N THR A 63 0.70 6.86 3.05
CA THR A 63 -0.70 7.18 3.35
C THR A 63 -1.51 5.90 3.56
N SER A 64 -2.69 6.02 4.18
CA SER A 64 -3.57 4.85 4.38
C SER A 64 -4.01 4.21 3.07
N ALA A 65 -4.17 5.00 2.01
CA ALA A 65 -4.48 4.51 0.67
C ALA A 65 -3.30 3.73 0.07
N GLU A 66 -2.09 4.26 0.17
CA GLU A 66 -0.87 3.58 -0.28
C GLU A 66 -0.62 2.27 0.48
N ILE A 67 -0.84 2.26 1.81
CA ILE A 67 -0.75 1.04 2.62
C ILE A 67 -1.79 0.01 2.16
N SER A 68 -3.01 0.43 1.84
CA SER A 68 -4.06 -0.45 1.35
C SER A 68 -3.69 -1.13 0.03
N GLN A 69 -3.15 -0.36 -0.92
CA GLN A 69 -2.68 -0.86 -2.21
C GLN A 69 -1.47 -1.77 -2.06
N GLN A 70 -0.51 -1.37 -1.23
CA GLN A 70 0.67 -2.20 -0.94
C GLN A 70 0.28 -3.52 -0.28
N ALA A 71 -0.66 -3.51 0.68
CA ALA A 71 -1.13 -4.71 1.35
C ALA A 71 -1.79 -5.70 0.38
N GLU A 72 -2.59 -5.20 -0.56
CA GLU A 72 -3.17 -6.04 -1.62
C GLU A 72 -2.10 -6.68 -2.49
N ARG A 73 -1.11 -5.90 -2.90
CA ARG A 73 0.00 -6.41 -3.71
C ARG A 73 0.83 -7.45 -2.96
N VAL A 74 1.15 -7.19 -1.70
CA VAL A 74 1.87 -8.14 -0.84
C VAL A 74 1.07 -9.42 -0.66
N GLU A 75 -0.24 -9.33 -0.41
CA GLU A 75 -1.13 -10.50 -0.29
C GLU A 75 -1.07 -11.38 -1.54
N MET A 76 -1.19 -10.78 -2.73
CA MET A 76 -1.06 -11.50 -4.01
C MET A 76 0.31 -12.18 -4.17
N LEU A 77 1.39 -11.48 -3.86
CA LEU A 77 2.75 -12.04 -3.96
C LEU A 77 2.96 -13.21 -3.00
N LEU A 78 2.45 -13.12 -1.77
CA LEU A 78 2.55 -14.19 -0.79
C LEU A 78 1.75 -15.43 -1.23
N TYR A 79 0.57 -15.26 -1.84
CA TYR A 79 -0.18 -16.37 -2.42
C TYR A 79 0.58 -17.02 -3.58
N GLN A 80 1.13 -16.23 -4.49
CA GLN A 80 1.93 -16.75 -5.60
C GLN A 80 3.16 -17.53 -5.09
N LEU A 81 3.89 -16.99 -4.13
CA LEU A 81 5.04 -17.65 -3.53
C LEU A 81 4.66 -18.96 -2.83
N LYS A 82 3.48 -19.02 -2.20
CA LYS A 82 2.96 -20.24 -1.61
C LYS A 82 2.67 -21.31 -2.67
N GLU A 83 2.15 -20.92 -3.84
CA GLU A 83 1.97 -21.83 -4.99
C GLU A 83 3.31 -22.29 -5.55
N GLU A 84 4.35 -21.47 -5.48
CA GLU A 84 5.74 -21.82 -5.82
C GLU A 84 6.43 -22.73 -4.77
N GLY A 85 5.72 -23.09 -3.67
CA GLY A 85 6.23 -23.98 -2.62
C GLY A 85 6.97 -23.27 -1.49
N VAL A 86 6.91 -21.93 -1.40
CA VAL A 86 7.51 -21.19 -0.28
C VAL A 86 6.57 -21.24 0.92
N GLU A 87 7.10 -21.73 2.04
CA GLU A 87 6.36 -21.76 3.31
C GLU A 87 6.56 -20.47 4.11
N PHE A 88 5.46 -19.93 4.63
CA PHE A 88 5.48 -18.76 5.50
C PHE A 88 4.95 -19.15 6.88
N PRO A 89 5.66 -18.83 7.98
CA PRO A 89 5.19 -19.14 9.34
C PRO A 89 4.01 -18.25 9.72
N GLY A 90 3.01 -18.84 10.38
CA GLY A 90 1.87 -18.11 10.93
C GLY A 90 0.77 -17.79 9.93
N ARG A 91 -0.06 -16.80 10.27
CA ARG A 91 -1.21 -16.43 9.43
C ARG A 91 -0.79 -15.49 8.31
N MET A 92 -1.33 -15.67 7.12
CA MET A 92 -1.10 -14.80 5.96
C MET A 92 -1.31 -13.31 6.29
N ARG A 93 -2.38 -13.00 7.01
CA ARG A 93 -2.67 -11.63 7.45
C ARG A 93 -1.56 -11.00 8.28
N ASP A 94 -0.92 -11.77 9.15
CA ASP A 94 0.15 -11.25 10.01
C ASP A 94 1.43 -11.02 9.20
N GLN A 95 1.68 -11.85 8.17
CA GLN A 95 2.77 -11.66 7.22
C GLN A 95 2.57 -10.38 6.40
N VAL A 96 1.35 -10.14 5.88
CA VAL A 96 1.01 -8.91 5.16
C VAL A 96 1.16 -7.69 6.07
N ALA A 97 0.71 -7.78 7.33
CA ALA A 97 0.83 -6.70 8.31
C ALA A 97 2.30 -6.33 8.57
N ALA A 98 3.14 -7.35 8.80
CA ALA A 98 4.57 -7.16 8.99
C ALA A 98 5.25 -6.54 7.75
N ALA A 99 4.92 -7.03 6.55
CA ALA A 99 5.47 -6.51 5.29
C ALA A 99 5.09 -5.05 5.01
N CYS A 100 3.93 -4.61 5.49
CA CYS A 100 3.45 -3.23 5.37
C CYS A 100 3.81 -2.34 6.57
N ASN A 101 4.51 -2.88 7.57
CA ASN A 101 4.86 -2.20 8.82
C ASN A 101 3.63 -1.60 9.54
N VAL A 102 2.54 -2.36 9.61
CA VAL A 102 1.29 -1.97 10.27
C VAL A 102 0.73 -3.11 11.14
N SER A 103 -0.23 -2.79 12.01
CA SER A 103 -0.92 -3.81 12.78
C SER A 103 -1.94 -4.59 11.93
N SER A 104 -2.20 -5.85 12.29
CA SER A 104 -3.27 -6.67 11.68
C SER A 104 -4.66 -6.02 11.83
N THR A 105 -4.87 -5.22 12.89
CA THR A 105 -6.11 -4.43 13.06
C THR A 105 -6.23 -3.35 12.00
N LYS A 106 -5.16 -2.61 11.73
CA LYS A 106 -5.10 -1.58 10.67
C LYS A 106 -5.40 -2.19 9.31
N LEU A 107 -4.79 -3.33 8.97
CA LEU A 107 -5.12 -4.06 7.75
C LEU A 107 -6.59 -4.42 7.64
N GLY A 108 -7.21 -4.85 8.75
CA GLY A 108 -8.64 -5.15 8.77
C GLY A 108 -9.51 -3.94 8.46
N VAL A 109 -9.15 -2.76 8.98
CA VAL A 109 -9.82 -1.49 8.66
C VAL A 109 -9.68 -1.16 7.18
N LEU A 110 -8.47 -1.22 6.64
CA LEU A 110 -8.19 -0.91 5.23
C LEU A 110 -8.89 -1.89 4.28
N LYS A 111 -8.96 -3.17 4.64
CA LYS A 111 -9.69 -4.18 3.88
C LYS A 111 -11.19 -3.86 3.80
N VAL A 112 -11.81 -3.49 4.93
CA VAL A 112 -13.22 -3.09 4.96
C VAL A 112 -13.47 -1.84 4.09
N ILE A 113 -12.58 -0.85 4.13
CA ILE A 113 -12.66 0.33 3.27
C ILE A 113 -12.65 -0.08 1.79
N ARG A 114 -11.67 -0.88 1.38
CA ARG A 114 -11.51 -1.33 -0.01
C ARG A 114 -12.71 -2.14 -0.52
N GLU A 115 -13.27 -3.02 0.30
CA GLU A 115 -14.33 -3.95 -0.11
C GLU A 115 -15.73 -3.37 -0.04
N LYS A 116 -15.97 -2.38 0.84
CA LYS A 116 -17.33 -1.92 1.15
C LYS A 116 -17.58 -0.45 0.82
N LEU A 117 -16.56 0.31 0.50
CA LEU A 117 -16.73 1.70 0.12
C LEU A 117 -17.17 1.79 -1.34
N ILE A 118 -18.16 2.66 -1.64
CA ILE A 118 -18.55 2.89 -3.03
C ILE A 118 -17.40 3.49 -3.84
N PRO A 119 -17.32 3.23 -5.16
CA PRO A 119 -16.20 3.69 -5.99
C PRO A 119 -15.90 5.18 -5.86
N ALA A 120 -16.92 6.02 -5.83
CA ALA A 120 -16.76 7.47 -5.73
C ALA A 120 -16.03 7.92 -4.44
N TYR A 121 -16.28 7.25 -3.31
CA TYR A 121 -15.57 7.51 -2.06
C TYR A 121 -14.19 6.83 -2.04
N LEU A 122 -14.06 5.67 -2.68
CA LEU A 122 -12.78 4.99 -2.81
C LEU A 122 -11.78 5.83 -3.62
N ASP A 123 -12.24 6.49 -4.69
CA ASP A 123 -11.41 7.42 -5.46
C ASP A 123 -10.94 8.61 -4.61
N LEU A 124 -11.81 9.15 -3.75
CA LEU A 124 -11.42 10.22 -2.82
C LEU A 124 -10.42 9.72 -1.76
N PHE A 125 -10.60 8.51 -1.27
CA PHE A 125 -9.66 7.88 -0.34
C PHE A 125 -8.29 7.64 -1.00
N ASN A 126 -8.27 7.11 -2.20
CA ASN A 126 -7.05 6.88 -2.98
C ASN A 126 -6.32 8.18 -3.36
N ALA A 127 -7.05 9.28 -3.50
CA ALA A 127 -6.50 10.61 -3.75
C ALA A 127 -6.09 11.37 -2.46
N ASP A 128 -6.14 10.70 -1.30
CA ASP A 128 -5.86 11.26 0.04
C ASP A 128 -6.77 12.46 0.41
N LYS A 129 -7.98 12.50 -0.19
CA LYS A 129 -9.00 13.55 0.06
C LYS A 129 -10.07 13.11 1.07
N LEU A 130 -10.11 11.84 1.44
CA LEU A 130 -11.02 11.27 2.43
C LEU A 130 -10.21 10.64 3.57
N PRO A 131 -10.26 11.19 4.80
CA PRO A 131 -9.57 10.62 5.95
C PRO A 131 -10.03 9.19 6.24
N GLU A 132 -9.09 8.34 6.69
CA GLU A 132 -9.35 6.93 6.98
C GLU A 132 -10.51 6.69 7.93
N ALA A 133 -10.60 7.47 9.01
CA ALA A 133 -11.70 7.33 9.98
C ALA A 133 -13.07 7.56 9.31
N SER A 134 -13.17 8.55 8.42
CA SER A 134 -14.37 8.84 7.65
C SER A 134 -14.66 7.76 6.63
N ALA A 135 -13.65 7.29 5.91
CA ALA A 135 -13.76 6.20 4.94
C ALA A 135 -14.26 4.91 5.61
N TYR A 136 -13.70 4.57 6.78
CA TYR A 136 -14.12 3.38 7.53
C TYR A 136 -15.54 3.51 8.08
N ALA A 137 -15.94 4.70 8.54
CA ALA A 137 -17.29 4.95 9.01
C ALA A 137 -18.32 4.80 7.88
N LEU A 138 -18.02 5.34 6.69
CA LEU A 138 -18.83 5.19 5.47
C LEU A 138 -18.90 3.72 5.03
N ALA A 139 -17.78 3.02 4.97
CA ALA A 139 -17.70 1.61 4.57
C ALA A 139 -18.53 0.66 5.45
N LYS A 140 -18.88 1.08 6.66
CA LYS A 140 -19.80 0.35 7.56
C LYS A 140 -21.29 0.63 7.30
N MET A 141 -21.59 1.58 6.44
CA MET A 141 -22.98 1.93 6.09
C MET A 141 -23.43 1.12 4.86
N PRO A 142 -24.74 0.89 4.69
CA PRO A 142 -25.28 0.33 3.47
C PRO A 142 -24.89 1.18 2.23
N GLU A 143 -24.73 0.54 1.09
CA GLU A 143 -24.34 1.21 -0.16
C GLU A 143 -25.30 2.33 -0.58
N THR A 144 -26.59 2.12 -0.37
CA THR A 144 -27.64 3.13 -0.63
C THR A 144 -27.39 4.40 0.17
N LEU A 145 -27.13 4.27 1.48
CA LEU A 145 -26.87 5.40 2.36
C LEU A 145 -25.54 6.11 1.99
N GLN A 146 -24.52 5.37 1.58
CA GLN A 146 -23.29 5.98 1.08
C GLN A 146 -23.55 6.86 -0.15
N LYS A 147 -24.39 6.40 -1.09
CA LYS A 147 -24.79 7.16 -2.31
C LYS A 147 -25.58 8.41 -1.96
N ASP A 148 -26.52 8.31 -1.01
CA ASP A 148 -27.33 9.44 -0.56
C ASP A 148 -26.46 10.52 0.09
N ILE A 149 -25.53 10.12 0.98
CA ILE A 149 -24.59 11.03 1.62
C ILE A 149 -23.66 11.68 0.59
N PHE A 150 -23.17 10.90 -0.40
CA PHE A 150 -22.31 11.43 -1.46
C PHE A 150 -23.00 12.52 -2.26
N SER A 151 -24.27 12.29 -2.63
CA SER A 151 -25.08 13.23 -3.38
C SER A 151 -25.39 14.49 -2.56
N ALA A 152 -25.77 14.34 -1.29
CA ALA A 152 -26.08 15.46 -0.39
C ALA A 152 -24.86 16.35 -0.07
N CYS A 153 -23.69 15.74 0.13
CA CYS A 153 -22.46 16.44 0.52
C CYS A 153 -21.55 16.78 -0.66
N LYS A 154 -21.92 16.45 -1.90
CA LYS A 154 -21.08 16.62 -3.11
C LYS A 154 -19.66 16.09 -2.91
N GLY A 155 -19.54 14.94 -2.26
CA GLY A 155 -18.26 14.28 -1.95
C GLY A 155 -17.46 14.91 -0.80
N LYS A 156 -17.87 16.03 -0.24
CA LYS A 156 -17.18 16.67 0.90
C LYS A 156 -17.77 16.15 2.21
N VAL A 157 -17.15 15.16 2.80
CA VAL A 157 -17.61 14.55 4.05
C VAL A 157 -16.64 14.92 5.18
N ASN A 158 -17.17 15.53 6.24
CA ASN A 158 -16.45 15.70 7.50
C ASN A 158 -17.01 14.74 8.57
N GLY A 159 -16.26 14.51 9.64
CA GLY A 159 -16.64 13.57 10.70
C GLY A 159 -17.96 13.95 11.39
N TYR A 160 -18.26 15.26 11.52
CA TYR A 160 -19.48 15.75 12.12
C TYR A 160 -20.71 15.43 11.25
N ALA A 161 -20.64 15.67 9.94
CA ALA A 161 -21.73 15.33 9.03
C ALA A 161 -22.02 13.82 9.05
N LEU A 162 -20.99 12.97 9.05
CA LEU A 162 -21.14 11.52 9.16
C LEU A 162 -21.84 11.09 10.45
N GLU A 163 -21.56 11.73 11.57
CA GLU A 163 -22.19 11.39 12.83
C GLU A 163 -23.68 11.76 12.86
N GLN A 164 -24.04 12.88 12.25
CA GLN A 164 -25.44 13.30 12.07
C GLN A 164 -26.21 12.29 11.22
N TYR A 165 -25.69 11.90 10.07
CA TYR A 165 -26.31 10.88 9.22
C TYR A 165 -26.43 9.53 9.91
N ARG A 166 -25.46 9.16 10.71
CA ARG A 166 -25.47 7.92 11.50
C ARG A 166 -26.54 7.90 12.58
N LYS A 167 -26.82 9.04 13.22
CA LYS A 167 -27.90 9.19 14.19
C LYS A 167 -29.25 9.08 13.48
N GLN A 168 -29.45 9.82 12.38
CA GLN A 168 -30.66 9.79 11.59
C GLN A 168 -30.99 8.39 11.05
N ALA A 169 -29.98 7.66 10.56
CA ALA A 169 -30.15 6.29 10.08
C ALA A 169 -30.54 5.31 11.20
N LYS A 170 -30.11 5.54 12.44
CA LYS A 170 -30.54 4.74 13.61
C LYS A 170 -31.94 5.04 14.08
N GLU A 171 -32.37 6.29 13.96
CA GLU A 171 -33.71 6.75 14.36
C GLU A 171 -34.80 6.39 13.33
N GLY A 172 -34.42 6.19 12.06
CA GLY A 172 -35.33 5.84 10.96
C GLY A 172 -35.50 4.33 10.69
N ILE A 173 -34.94 3.44 11.48
CA ILE A 173 -35.15 1.98 11.36
C ILE A 173 -36.28 1.60 12.34
N PRO A 174 -37.51 1.31 11.85
CA PRO A 174 -38.53 0.69 12.71
C PRO A 174 -38.00 -0.68 13.18
N LYS A 175 -38.18 -0.96 14.47
CA LYS A 175 -37.86 -2.26 15.07
C LYS A 175 -38.72 -3.37 14.50
#